data_1585c490da02f1f991956b5b823fbf23
#
_entry.id   1585c490da02f1f991956b5b823fbf23
#
_cell.length_a   1.000
_cell.length_b   1.000
_cell.length_c   1.000
_cell.angle_alpha   90.00
_cell.angle_beta   90.00
_cell.angle_gamma   90.00
#
_symmetry.space_group_name_H-M   'P 1'
#
loop_
_entity.id
_entity.type
_entity.pdbx_description
1 polymer ?
#
loop_
_entity_poly.entity_id
_entity_poly.type
_entity_poly.pdbx_seq_one_letter_code
_entity_poly.pdbx_strand_id
1 'polypeptide(L)'
;KLVNYVTALHQATSRSYIDRMVDDKVNCMLKAKEYEFDYWDGNRRYGYGGYKYIAGRWKPVAELLIKNYNLNNDSSVLDVGCGKAFLLYEMKLLLPHLKISGFDISKHGLASAKKIVSKDLFIHRAQNPYPFKDKQFDLVISLGCLHNLEIFELKVALKEIERVGKQGYVMLESYRN
;
A
#
# COMPACT_ATOMS: atom_id res chain seq x y z
N LYS A 1 -19.79 1.47 -0.44
CA LYS A 1 -19.91 1.34 -1.90
C LYS A 1 -18.70 0.58 -2.44
N LEU A 2 -18.93 -0.46 -3.26
CA LEU A 2 -17.87 -1.16 -3.94
C LEU A 2 -17.41 -0.32 -5.14
N VAL A 3 -16.13 0.05 -5.16
CA VAL A 3 -15.49 0.82 -6.24
C VAL A 3 -14.12 0.25 -6.55
N ASN A 4 -13.67 0.38 -7.78
CA ASN A 4 -12.41 -0.19 -8.24
C ASN A 4 -11.58 0.86 -8.99
N TYR A 5 -10.51 1.34 -8.34
CA TYR A 5 -9.59 2.33 -8.92
C TYR A 5 -8.27 1.72 -9.41
N VAL A 6 -7.96 0.48 -9.03
CA VAL A 6 -6.63 -0.12 -9.18
C VAL A 6 -6.57 -1.27 -10.19
N THR A 7 -7.70 -1.90 -10.55
CA THR A 7 -7.71 -3.12 -11.36
C THR A 7 -7.08 -2.92 -12.75
N ALA A 8 -7.32 -1.79 -13.41
CA ALA A 8 -6.71 -1.49 -14.71
C ALA A 8 -5.17 -1.51 -14.65
N LEU A 9 -4.59 -1.05 -13.53
CA LEU A 9 -3.16 -1.10 -13.28
C LEU A 9 -2.65 -2.53 -13.09
N HIS A 10 -3.41 -3.38 -12.41
CA HIS A 10 -3.05 -4.77 -12.13
C HIS A 10 -3.23 -5.69 -13.35
N GLN A 11 -4.21 -5.44 -14.19
CA GLN A 11 -4.47 -6.21 -15.43
C GLN A 11 -3.35 -6.08 -16.47
N ALA A 12 -2.56 -5.02 -16.39
CA ALA A 12 -1.40 -4.83 -17.27
C ALA A 12 -0.22 -5.78 -16.99
N THR A 13 -0.33 -6.69 -16.00
CA THR A 13 0.76 -7.59 -15.60
C THR A 13 0.37 -9.04 -15.85
N SER A 14 1.00 -9.71 -16.82
CA SER A 14 0.87 -11.16 -17.05
C SER A 14 1.64 -11.94 -15.96
N ARG A 15 1.01 -12.98 -15.40
CA ARG A 15 1.63 -13.85 -14.38
C ARG A 15 1.41 -15.31 -14.72
N SER A 16 2.49 -16.11 -14.81
CA SER A 16 2.38 -17.57 -14.82
C SER A 16 2.27 -18.09 -13.38
N TYR A 17 1.09 -18.57 -13.03
CA TYR A 17 0.86 -19.12 -11.67
C TYR A 17 1.36 -20.55 -11.53
N ILE A 18 1.36 -21.33 -12.61
CA ILE A 18 1.72 -22.76 -12.61
C ILE A 18 3.21 -22.94 -12.29
N ASP A 19 4.08 -22.19 -12.95
CA ASP A 19 5.54 -22.26 -12.70
C ASP A 19 5.91 -21.92 -11.25
N ARG A 20 5.13 -21.07 -10.60
CA ARG A 20 5.33 -20.70 -9.20
C ARG A 20 4.83 -21.76 -8.20
N MET A 21 3.95 -22.66 -8.60
CA MET A 21 3.43 -23.71 -7.71
C MET A 21 4.42 -24.87 -7.51
N VAL A 22 5.30 -25.10 -8.47
CA VAL A 22 6.28 -26.21 -8.45
C VAL A 22 7.66 -25.80 -7.95
N ASP A 23 7.89 -24.49 -7.71
CA ASP A 23 9.19 -23.93 -7.31
C ASP A 23 9.25 -23.72 -5.80
N ASP A 24 9.56 -24.77 -5.04
CA ASP A 24 9.81 -24.71 -3.57
C ASP A 24 8.91 -23.70 -2.83
N LYS A 25 7.61 -23.84 -3.04
CA LYS A 25 6.58 -22.86 -2.67
C LYS A 25 6.65 -22.44 -1.20
N VAL A 26 6.95 -23.39 -0.29
CA VAL A 26 6.96 -23.11 1.16
C VAL A 26 8.11 -22.18 1.52
N ASN A 27 9.34 -22.49 1.07
CA ASN A 27 10.49 -21.63 1.34
C ASN A 27 10.38 -20.28 0.65
N CYS A 28 9.86 -20.24 -0.58
CA CYS A 28 9.57 -18.98 -1.28
C CYS A 28 8.55 -18.13 -0.52
N MET A 29 7.52 -18.73 0.04
CA MET A 29 6.51 -18.02 0.84
C MET A 29 7.07 -17.51 2.16
N LEU A 30 7.88 -18.30 2.88
CA LEU A 30 8.52 -17.86 4.12
C LEU A 30 9.42 -16.66 3.87
N LYS A 31 10.24 -16.74 2.81
CA LYS A 31 11.10 -15.63 2.39
C LYS A 31 10.31 -14.38 1.98
N ALA A 32 9.22 -14.57 1.23
CA ALA A 32 8.34 -13.45 0.82
C ALA A 32 7.69 -12.74 2.01
N LYS A 33 7.33 -13.49 3.08
CA LYS A 33 6.71 -12.95 4.30
C LYS A 33 7.64 -12.09 5.17
N GLU A 34 8.92 -12.03 4.87
CA GLU A 34 9.83 -11.05 5.47
C GLU A 34 9.52 -9.62 5.00
N TYR A 35 8.91 -9.47 3.80
CA TYR A 35 8.58 -8.21 3.14
C TYR A 35 9.78 -7.25 2.99
N GLU A 36 11.00 -7.77 2.99
CA GLU A 36 12.25 -7.03 2.85
C GLU A 36 12.80 -7.10 1.41
N PHE A 37 14.11 -6.94 1.22
CA PHE A 37 14.77 -6.86 -0.09
C PHE A 37 14.31 -7.95 -1.07
N ASP A 38 14.27 -9.22 -0.61
CA ASP A 38 13.91 -10.34 -1.48
C ASP A 38 12.48 -10.25 -2.01
N TYR A 39 11.54 -9.72 -1.22
CA TYR A 39 10.17 -9.49 -1.64
C TYR A 39 10.06 -8.36 -2.70
N TRP A 40 10.77 -7.26 -2.50
CA TRP A 40 10.67 -6.08 -3.36
C TRP A 40 11.57 -6.17 -4.60
N ASP A 41 12.85 -6.38 -4.40
CA ASP A 41 13.90 -6.21 -5.42
C ASP A 41 14.74 -7.46 -5.67
N GLY A 42 14.54 -8.53 -4.90
CA GLY A 42 15.20 -9.82 -5.05
C GLY A 42 14.68 -10.64 -6.23
N ASN A 43 14.90 -11.95 -6.17
CA ASN A 43 14.46 -12.84 -7.22
C ASN A 43 12.92 -12.86 -7.34
N ARG A 44 12.41 -12.89 -8.57
CA ARG A 44 10.96 -12.89 -8.90
C ARG A 44 10.18 -14.03 -8.21
N ARG A 45 10.84 -15.12 -7.84
CA ARG A 45 10.25 -16.24 -7.10
C ARG A 45 9.73 -15.86 -5.71
N TYR A 46 10.33 -14.84 -5.07
CA TYR A 46 9.97 -14.38 -3.73
C TYR A 46 8.94 -13.25 -3.70
N GLY A 47 8.79 -12.50 -4.80
CA GLY A 47 7.89 -11.35 -4.79
C GLY A 47 7.82 -10.61 -6.11
N TYR A 48 8.13 -9.31 -6.09
CA TYR A 48 7.99 -8.45 -7.26
C TYR A 48 9.11 -8.63 -8.29
N GLY A 49 10.31 -9.07 -7.90
CA GLY A 49 11.44 -9.20 -8.82
C GLY A 49 11.97 -7.86 -9.34
N GLY A 50 11.95 -6.84 -8.49
CA GLY A 50 12.33 -5.47 -8.83
C GLY A 50 11.12 -4.53 -8.94
N TYR A 51 10.64 -4.01 -7.80
CA TYR A 51 9.55 -3.04 -7.75
C TYR A 51 10.12 -1.62 -7.82
N LYS A 52 10.30 -1.13 -9.05
CA LYS A 52 10.84 0.22 -9.32
C LYS A 52 9.74 1.21 -9.61
N TYR A 53 9.99 2.48 -9.28
CA TYR A 53 9.12 3.57 -9.68
C TYR A 53 9.11 3.72 -11.20
N ILE A 54 7.91 3.73 -11.76
CA ILE A 54 7.65 4.04 -13.17
C ILE A 54 6.82 5.31 -13.18
N ALA A 55 7.34 6.36 -13.82
CA ALA A 55 6.70 7.66 -13.87
C ALA A 55 5.28 7.57 -14.43
N GLY A 56 4.32 8.18 -13.74
CA GLY A 56 2.93 8.21 -14.15
C GLY A 56 2.15 6.90 -13.96
N ARG A 57 2.79 5.80 -13.55
CA ARG A 57 2.09 4.51 -13.37
C ARG A 57 0.97 4.59 -12.32
N TRP A 58 1.21 5.25 -11.21
CA TRP A 58 0.24 5.43 -10.13
C TRP A 58 -0.60 6.70 -10.26
N LYS A 59 -0.27 7.57 -11.22
CA LYS A 59 -0.95 8.85 -11.43
C LYS A 59 -2.47 8.69 -11.63
N PRO A 60 -2.99 7.78 -12.48
CA PRO A 60 -4.44 7.62 -12.65
C PRO A 60 -5.16 7.24 -11.34
N VAL A 61 -4.53 6.41 -10.50
CA VAL A 61 -5.09 6.04 -9.19
C VAL A 61 -5.10 7.24 -8.26
N ALA A 62 -4.01 8.00 -8.21
CA ALA A 62 -3.92 9.24 -7.43
C ALA A 62 -4.99 10.25 -7.85
N GLU A 63 -5.16 10.50 -9.15
CA GLU A 63 -6.19 11.41 -9.69
C GLU A 63 -7.61 10.97 -9.32
N LEU A 64 -7.91 9.66 -9.42
CA LEU A 64 -9.22 9.12 -9.02
C LEU A 64 -9.48 9.28 -7.52
N LEU A 65 -8.49 9.01 -6.67
CA LEU A 65 -8.62 9.21 -5.23
C LEU A 65 -8.82 10.69 -4.89
N ILE A 66 -8.00 11.58 -5.45
CA ILE A 66 -8.11 13.03 -5.24
C ILE A 66 -9.51 13.51 -5.62
N LYS A 67 -9.99 13.12 -6.81
CA LYS A 67 -11.31 13.54 -7.32
C LYS A 67 -12.46 13.00 -6.47
N ASN A 68 -12.47 11.68 -6.20
CA ASN A 68 -13.61 11.02 -5.56
C ASN A 68 -13.73 11.31 -4.07
N TYR A 69 -12.62 11.67 -3.41
CA TYR A 69 -12.60 12.04 -1.99
C TYR A 69 -12.47 13.55 -1.77
N ASN A 70 -12.56 14.36 -2.85
CA ASN A 70 -12.48 15.83 -2.81
C ASN A 70 -11.23 16.35 -2.10
N LEU A 71 -10.07 15.69 -2.35
CA LEU A 71 -8.82 16.09 -1.72
C LEU A 71 -8.24 17.34 -2.41
N ASN A 72 -7.59 18.17 -1.61
CA ASN A 72 -6.90 19.37 -2.05
C ASN A 72 -5.57 19.54 -1.28
N ASN A 73 -4.88 20.66 -1.47
CA ASN A 73 -3.59 20.90 -0.83
C ASN A 73 -3.64 20.99 0.71
N ASP A 74 -4.79 21.26 1.30
CA ASP A 74 -4.97 21.35 2.76
C ASP A 74 -5.35 20.00 3.38
N SER A 75 -5.70 19.03 2.55
CA SER A 75 -6.11 17.69 2.97
C SER A 75 -4.96 16.87 3.55
N SER A 76 -5.35 15.81 4.27
CA SER A 76 -4.42 14.86 4.91
C SER A 76 -4.75 13.42 4.51
N VAL A 77 -3.71 12.65 4.15
CA VAL A 77 -3.83 11.25 3.70
C VAL A 77 -2.89 10.35 4.49
N LEU A 78 -3.39 9.20 4.93
CA LEU A 78 -2.60 8.10 5.49
C LEU A 78 -2.62 6.90 4.54
N ASP A 79 -1.44 6.31 4.29
CA ASP A 79 -1.32 5.05 3.54
C ASP A 79 -0.83 3.92 4.46
N VAL A 80 -1.68 2.92 4.67
CA VAL A 80 -1.45 1.76 5.55
C VAL A 80 -0.88 0.60 4.72
N GLY A 81 0.36 0.23 4.97
CA GLY A 81 1.11 -0.72 4.14
C GLY A 81 1.59 -0.07 2.85
N CYS A 82 2.20 1.11 2.97
CA CYS A 82 2.55 1.96 1.83
C CYS A 82 3.72 1.44 0.98
N GLY A 83 4.47 0.42 1.43
CA GLY A 83 5.62 -0.13 0.74
C GLY A 83 6.66 0.94 0.40
N LYS A 84 6.95 1.12 -0.89
CA LYS A 84 7.86 2.17 -1.40
C LYS A 84 7.17 3.54 -1.59
N ALA A 85 5.93 3.68 -1.13
CA ALA A 85 5.13 4.91 -1.13
C ALA A 85 4.99 5.61 -2.49
N PHE A 86 4.95 4.84 -3.59
CA PHE A 86 4.87 5.42 -4.94
C PHE A 86 3.52 6.11 -5.20
N LEU A 87 2.43 5.65 -4.59
CA LEU A 87 1.13 6.32 -4.68
C LEU A 87 1.15 7.66 -3.94
N LEU A 88 1.65 7.71 -2.70
CA LEU A 88 1.81 8.96 -1.96
C LEU A 88 2.72 9.94 -2.70
N TYR A 89 3.76 9.44 -3.37
CA TYR A 89 4.62 10.27 -4.19
C TYR A 89 3.86 10.92 -5.36
N GLU A 90 3.06 10.15 -6.12
CA GLU A 90 2.22 10.70 -7.20
C GLU A 90 1.19 11.71 -6.67
N MET A 91 0.59 11.43 -5.50
CA MET A 91 -0.34 12.39 -4.87
C MET A 91 0.37 13.70 -4.51
N LYS A 92 1.62 13.65 -4.02
CA LYS A 92 2.44 14.86 -3.76
C LYS A 92 2.85 15.61 -5.01
N LEU A 93 3.01 14.93 -6.15
CA LEU A 93 3.24 15.61 -7.44
C LEU A 93 2.00 16.37 -7.91
N LEU A 94 0.80 15.84 -7.66
CA LEU A 94 -0.47 16.47 -8.02
C LEU A 94 -0.90 17.56 -7.03
N LEU A 95 -0.65 17.35 -5.75
CA LEU A 95 -0.99 18.25 -4.64
C LEU A 95 0.26 18.49 -3.77
N PRO A 96 1.13 19.44 -4.11
CA PRO A 96 2.43 19.62 -3.42
C PRO A 96 2.34 19.90 -1.92
N HIS A 97 1.26 20.52 -1.45
CA HIS A 97 1.05 20.84 -0.02
C HIS A 97 0.21 19.80 0.72
N LEU A 98 -0.30 18.75 0.04
CA LEU A 98 -1.01 17.64 0.68
C LEU A 98 -0.22 17.10 1.88
N LYS A 99 -0.83 17.02 3.04
CA LYS A 99 -0.24 16.39 4.23
C LYS A 99 -0.35 14.88 4.08
N ILE A 100 0.78 14.19 4.14
CA ILE A 100 0.82 12.75 4.00
C ILE A 100 1.43 12.10 5.24
N SER A 101 1.04 10.88 5.49
CA SER A 101 1.75 9.92 6.33
C SER A 101 1.64 8.54 5.70
N GLY A 102 2.64 7.71 5.90
CA GLY A 102 2.60 6.32 5.47
C GLY A 102 3.40 5.44 6.40
N PHE A 103 2.99 4.19 6.52
CA PHE A 103 3.78 3.23 7.26
C PHE A 103 3.75 1.85 6.61
N ASP A 104 4.81 1.10 6.87
CA ASP A 104 4.97 -0.27 6.43
C ASP A 104 5.85 -1.02 7.43
N ILE A 105 5.83 -2.36 7.40
CA ILE A 105 6.75 -3.19 8.19
C ILE A 105 8.12 -3.30 7.51
N SER A 106 8.20 -3.07 6.20
CA SER A 106 9.40 -3.21 5.38
C SER A 106 10.35 -2.04 5.55
N LYS A 107 11.48 -2.29 6.19
CA LYS A 107 12.59 -1.30 6.25
C LYS A 107 13.13 -0.99 4.85
N HIS A 108 13.31 -2.04 4.04
CA HIS A 108 13.80 -1.90 2.67
C HIS A 108 12.81 -1.11 1.79
N GLY A 109 11.51 -1.39 1.92
CA GLY A 109 10.46 -0.66 1.21
C GLY A 109 10.52 0.83 1.50
N LEU A 110 10.47 1.21 2.78
CA LEU A 110 10.51 2.60 3.22
C LEU A 110 11.81 3.32 2.85
N ALA A 111 12.97 2.64 2.99
CA ALA A 111 14.26 3.19 2.60
C ALA A 111 14.38 3.45 1.09
N SER A 112 13.59 2.74 0.27
CA SER A 112 13.53 2.90 -1.19
C SER A 112 12.54 3.97 -1.66
N ALA A 113 11.83 4.63 -0.73
CA ALA A 113 10.86 5.67 -1.06
C ALA A 113 11.53 6.92 -1.65
N LYS A 114 10.77 7.68 -2.43
CA LYS A 114 11.25 8.95 -2.99
C LYS A 114 11.49 9.99 -1.87
N LYS A 115 12.61 10.73 -1.98
CA LYS A 115 13.06 11.69 -0.94
C LYS A 115 11.97 12.67 -0.48
N ILE A 116 11.10 13.10 -1.39
CA ILE A 116 10.03 14.07 -1.07
C ILE A 116 8.98 13.52 -0.10
N VAL A 117 8.81 12.19 -0.01
CA VAL A 117 7.84 11.55 0.88
C VAL A 117 8.51 10.82 2.06
N SER A 118 9.78 10.49 1.97
CA SER A 118 10.47 9.61 2.93
C SER A 118 10.42 10.08 4.38
N LYS A 119 10.42 11.40 4.62
CA LYS A 119 10.35 11.99 5.97
C LYS A 119 8.99 11.78 6.66
N ASP A 120 7.95 11.50 5.90
CA ASP A 120 6.57 11.32 6.38
C ASP A 120 6.21 9.83 6.51
N LEU A 121 7.23 8.95 6.40
CA LEU A 121 7.08 7.49 6.46
C LEU A 121 7.76 6.93 7.72
N PHE A 122 7.16 5.89 8.30
CA PHE A 122 7.71 5.21 9.48
C PHE A 122 7.37 3.72 9.51
N ILE A 123 8.12 2.96 10.32
CA ILE A 123 7.89 1.52 10.49
C ILE A 123 6.74 1.33 11.49
N HIS A 124 5.71 0.62 11.04
CA HIS A 124 4.59 0.25 11.91
C HIS A 124 3.84 -0.96 11.34
N ARG A 125 3.16 -1.70 12.22
CA ARG A 125 2.33 -2.86 11.86
C ARG A 125 0.87 -2.42 11.72
N ALA A 126 0.20 -2.86 10.64
CA ALA A 126 -1.19 -2.48 10.39
C ALA A 126 -2.18 -3.01 11.46
N GLN A 127 -1.83 -4.07 12.17
CA GLN A 127 -2.63 -4.63 13.25
C GLN A 127 -2.38 -4.02 14.63
N ASN A 128 -1.48 -3.05 14.76
CA ASN A 128 -1.22 -2.35 16.02
C ASN A 128 -2.02 -1.02 16.09
N PRO A 129 -2.28 -0.49 17.30
CA PRO A 129 -2.91 0.84 17.44
C PRO A 129 -2.10 1.91 16.70
N TYR A 130 -2.77 2.74 15.88
CA TYR A 130 -2.08 3.77 15.11
C TYR A 130 -1.79 4.99 15.98
N PRO A 131 -0.57 5.60 15.88
CA PRO A 131 -0.15 6.73 16.70
C PRO A 131 -0.77 8.06 16.23
N PHE A 132 -2.07 8.04 15.94
CA PHE A 132 -2.82 9.16 15.40
C PHE A 132 -4.12 9.38 16.17
N LYS A 133 -4.61 10.63 16.16
CA LYS A 133 -5.89 11.00 16.77
C LYS A 133 -7.07 10.50 15.92
N ASP A 134 -8.24 10.41 16.54
CA ASP A 134 -9.47 10.10 15.84
C ASP A 134 -9.76 11.13 14.76
N LYS A 135 -10.19 10.63 13.57
CA LYS A 135 -10.54 11.45 12.42
C LYS A 135 -9.45 12.45 11.97
N GLN A 136 -8.18 12.11 12.23
CA GLN A 136 -7.05 12.97 11.88
C GLN A 136 -6.86 13.13 10.36
N PHE A 137 -7.18 12.07 9.59
CA PHE A 137 -6.96 12.06 8.14
C PHE A 137 -8.26 12.22 7.37
N ASP A 138 -8.23 13.02 6.30
CA ASP A 138 -9.37 13.17 5.39
C ASP A 138 -9.60 11.88 4.61
N LEU A 139 -8.53 11.16 4.26
CA LEU A 139 -8.58 9.85 3.63
C LEU A 139 -7.52 8.91 4.23
N VAL A 140 -7.93 7.69 4.55
CA VAL A 140 -7.00 6.57 4.84
C VAL A 140 -7.11 5.56 3.69
N ILE A 141 -5.97 5.19 3.12
CA ILE A 141 -5.88 4.20 2.05
C ILE A 141 -5.11 2.96 2.53
N SER A 142 -5.46 1.80 2.00
CA SER A 142 -4.68 0.58 2.13
C SER A 142 -4.88 -0.29 0.90
N LEU A 143 -3.82 -0.51 0.13
CA LEU A 143 -3.88 -1.20 -1.15
C LEU A 143 -3.03 -2.48 -1.14
N GLY A 144 -3.67 -3.64 -1.18
CA GLY A 144 -2.98 -4.92 -1.29
C GLY A 144 -2.11 -5.28 -0.07
N CYS A 145 -2.42 -4.74 1.12
CA CYS A 145 -1.70 -5.00 2.36
C CYS A 145 -2.50 -5.92 3.29
N LEU A 146 -3.72 -5.57 3.60
CA LEU A 146 -4.47 -6.16 4.72
C LEU A 146 -4.91 -7.62 4.49
N HIS A 147 -4.92 -8.12 3.25
CA HIS A 147 -5.20 -9.53 2.98
C HIS A 147 -4.10 -10.48 3.48
N ASN A 148 -2.96 -9.95 3.93
CA ASN A 148 -1.88 -10.72 4.54
C ASN A 148 -2.07 -10.91 6.05
N LEU A 149 -3.05 -10.25 6.65
CA LEU A 149 -3.34 -10.32 8.08
C LEU A 149 -4.28 -11.49 8.41
N GLU A 150 -4.14 -12.06 9.59
CA GLU A 150 -5.13 -12.99 10.13
C GLU A 150 -6.44 -12.25 10.43
N ILE A 151 -7.55 -13.00 10.50
CA ILE A 151 -8.91 -12.41 10.61
C ILE A 151 -9.04 -11.47 11.82
N PHE A 152 -8.45 -11.80 12.96
CA PHE A 152 -8.51 -10.95 14.15
C PHE A 152 -7.65 -9.69 14.00
N GLU A 153 -6.47 -9.81 13.39
CA GLU A 153 -5.57 -8.69 13.07
C GLU A 153 -6.21 -7.75 12.04
N LEU A 154 -6.82 -8.32 11.00
CA LEU A 154 -7.57 -7.56 9.99
C LEU A 154 -8.67 -6.72 10.64
N LYS A 155 -9.42 -7.31 11.60
CA LYS A 155 -10.47 -6.60 12.33
C LYS A 155 -9.89 -5.39 13.12
N VAL A 156 -8.73 -5.54 13.75
CA VAL A 156 -8.05 -4.44 14.45
C VAL A 156 -7.65 -3.36 13.45
N ALA A 157 -6.99 -3.74 12.36
CA ALA A 157 -6.54 -2.79 11.33
C ALA A 157 -7.72 -1.98 10.74
N LEU A 158 -8.83 -2.63 10.41
CA LEU A 158 -10.02 -1.95 9.89
C LEU A 158 -10.63 -0.98 10.89
N LYS A 159 -10.67 -1.34 12.19
CA LYS A 159 -11.13 -0.41 13.25
C LYS A 159 -10.22 0.81 13.39
N GLU A 160 -8.90 0.61 13.31
CA GLU A 160 -7.95 1.73 13.37
C GLU A 160 -8.06 2.64 12.14
N ILE A 161 -8.22 2.08 10.94
CA ILE A 161 -8.48 2.85 9.71
C ILE A 161 -9.76 3.69 9.88
N GLU A 162 -10.84 3.09 10.39
CA GLU A 162 -12.09 3.79 10.66
C GLU A 162 -11.93 4.87 11.73
N ARG A 163 -11.16 4.59 12.80
CA ARG A 163 -10.92 5.54 13.88
C ARG A 163 -10.17 6.78 13.41
N VAL A 164 -9.06 6.60 12.70
CA VAL A 164 -8.17 7.72 12.34
C VAL A 164 -8.61 8.44 11.06
N GLY A 165 -9.44 7.81 10.20
CA GLY A 165 -9.89 8.37 8.94
C GLY A 165 -11.29 8.95 9.02
N LYS A 166 -11.51 10.09 8.33
CA LYS A 166 -12.87 10.59 8.03
C LYS A 166 -13.50 9.75 6.92
N GLN A 167 -12.69 9.31 5.96
CA GLN A 167 -13.05 8.42 4.85
C GLN A 167 -11.96 7.37 4.68
N GLY A 168 -12.29 6.22 4.09
CA GLY A 168 -11.34 5.13 3.83
C GLY A 168 -11.52 4.52 2.45
N TYR A 169 -10.40 4.13 1.83
CA TYR A 169 -10.37 3.28 0.65
C TYR A 169 -9.46 2.08 0.90
N VAL A 170 -10.07 0.90 1.01
CA VAL A 170 -9.36 -0.34 1.29
C VAL A 170 -9.55 -1.31 0.12
N MET A 171 -8.44 -1.80 -0.44
CA MET A 171 -8.45 -2.84 -1.45
C MET A 171 -7.89 -4.13 -0.84
N LEU A 172 -8.71 -5.15 -0.81
CA LEU A 172 -8.36 -6.52 -0.43
C LEU A 172 -8.41 -7.41 -1.66
N GLU A 173 -7.42 -8.26 -1.84
CA GLU A 173 -7.49 -9.33 -2.82
C GLU A 173 -8.36 -10.45 -2.25
N SER A 174 -9.40 -10.85 -2.99
CA SER A 174 -10.22 -12.01 -2.62
C SER A 174 -9.66 -13.27 -3.28
N TYR A 175 -9.71 -14.40 -2.57
CA TYR A 175 -9.52 -15.69 -3.20
C TYR A 175 -10.66 -15.94 -4.19
N ARG A 176 -10.31 -16.20 -5.43
CA ARG A 176 -11.23 -16.79 -6.39
C ARG A 176 -11.01 -18.30 -6.33
N ASN A 177 -12.05 -19.01 -5.89
CA ASN A 177 -12.10 -20.47 -5.98
C ASN A 177 -12.25 -20.89 -7.45
#